data_c8fad2fb3c5d8bc6967efa0965715cdf
#
_entry.id   c8fad2fb3c5d8bc6967efa0965715cdf
#
_cell.length_a   1.000
_cell.length_b   1.000
_cell.length_c   1.000
_cell.angle_alpha   90.00
_cell.angle_beta   90.00
_cell.angle_gamma   90.00
#
_symmetry.space_group_name_H-M   'P 1'
#
loop_
_entity.id
_entity.type
_entity.pdbx_description
1 polymer ?
#
loop_
_entity_poly.entity_id
_entity_poly.type
_entity_poly.pdbx_seq_one_letter_code
_entity_poly.pdbx_strand_id
1 'polypeptide(L)'
;WLEGRATQVWWRNPHAELDLQLPDKLALPADLKQRKLPAQSAGVDGPALLARAELPRRADKRWRVELAPLTRMQAWQVAEIKPGDSLGVLGFSFEAEKGEALLRAEYLFVGDKVYGLRSSPA
;
A
#
# COMPACT_ATOMS: atom_id res chain seq x y z
N TRP A 1 -7.67 0.92 3.16
CA TRP A 1 -7.39 0.27 1.87
C TRP A 1 -7.54 1.26 0.73
N LEU A 2 -6.55 1.31 -0.13
CA LEU A 2 -6.62 2.02 -1.40
C LEU A 2 -6.28 1.05 -2.53
N GLU A 3 -6.94 1.22 -3.66
CA GLU A 3 -6.69 0.42 -4.85
C GLU A 3 -6.90 1.29 -6.08
N GLY A 4 -5.98 1.23 -7.04
CA GLY A 4 -6.08 2.04 -8.23
C GLY A 4 -4.86 1.92 -9.13
N ARG A 5 -4.57 2.99 -9.87
CA ARG A 5 -3.45 3.03 -10.80
C ARG A 5 -2.42 4.06 -10.38
N ALA A 6 -1.15 3.70 -10.47
CA ALA A 6 -0.07 4.66 -10.30
C ALA A 6 -0.08 5.65 -11.46
N THR A 7 0.00 6.95 -11.16
CA THR A 7 0.10 8.01 -12.17
C THR A 7 1.48 8.61 -12.22
N GLN A 8 2.15 8.75 -11.08
CA GLN A 8 3.54 9.17 -10.98
C GLN A 8 4.24 8.27 -9.97
N VAL A 9 5.51 7.99 -10.20
CA VAL A 9 6.29 7.09 -9.35
C VAL A 9 7.67 7.69 -9.12
N TRP A 10 8.09 7.70 -7.86
CA TRP A 10 9.44 8.09 -7.44
C TRP A 10 10.09 6.89 -6.78
N TRP A 11 10.83 6.12 -7.56
CA TRP A 11 11.48 4.89 -7.10
C TRP A 11 12.90 5.21 -6.65
N ARG A 12 13.00 5.85 -5.48
CA ARG A 12 14.27 6.39 -4.98
C ARG A 12 14.26 6.46 -3.44
N ASN A 13 15.46 6.63 -2.86
CA ASN A 13 15.59 6.88 -1.42
C ASN A 13 15.19 8.32 -1.07
N PRO A 14 14.75 8.61 0.17
CA PRO A 14 14.78 7.73 1.34
C PRO A 14 13.74 6.60 1.32
N HIS A 15 12.66 6.73 0.54
CA HIS A 15 11.70 5.65 0.33
C HIS A 15 10.99 5.86 -1.00
N ALA A 16 10.57 4.78 -1.60
CA ALA A 16 9.78 4.84 -2.82
C ALA A 16 8.41 5.45 -2.52
N GLU A 17 7.91 6.26 -3.44
CA GLU A 17 6.60 6.90 -3.33
C GLU A 17 5.91 6.86 -4.69
N LEU A 18 4.60 6.98 -4.66
CA LEU A 18 3.83 7.12 -5.89
C LEU A 18 2.56 7.92 -5.64
N ASP A 19 2.00 8.45 -6.71
CA ASP A 19 0.64 8.97 -6.71
C ASP A 19 -0.28 7.88 -7.25
N LEU A 20 -1.33 7.60 -6.50
CA LEU A 20 -2.33 6.57 -6.83
C LEU A 20 -3.64 7.24 -7.19
N GLN A 21 -4.15 6.93 -8.39
CA GLN A 21 -5.45 7.40 -8.83
C GLN A 21 -6.49 6.35 -8.49
N LEU A 22 -7.46 6.71 -7.66
CA LEU A 22 -8.54 5.82 -7.26
C LEU A 22 -9.65 5.80 -8.31
N PRO A 23 -10.37 4.68 -8.44
CA PRO A 23 -11.56 4.62 -9.28
C PRO A 23 -12.71 5.43 -8.66
N ASP A 24 -13.72 5.75 -9.46
CA ASP A 24 -14.88 6.51 -8.97
C ASP A 24 -15.62 5.77 -7.85
N LYS A 25 -15.65 4.45 -7.91
CA LYS A 25 -16.31 3.61 -6.90
C LYS A 25 -15.30 2.66 -6.27
N LEU A 26 -14.52 3.19 -5.34
CA LEU A 26 -13.59 2.36 -4.58
C LEU A 26 -14.39 1.42 -3.68
N ALA A 27 -13.99 0.15 -3.65
CA ALA A 27 -14.63 -0.85 -2.79
C ALA A 27 -13.56 -1.77 -2.21
N LEU A 28 -13.85 -2.33 -1.04
CA LEU A 28 -13.01 -3.39 -0.50
C LEU A 28 -13.22 -4.65 -1.34
N PRO A 29 -12.14 -5.29 -1.83
CA PRO A 29 -12.30 -6.59 -2.49
C PRO A 29 -13.00 -7.59 -1.57
N ALA A 30 -13.91 -8.40 -2.11
CA ALA A 30 -14.70 -9.33 -1.31
C ALA A 30 -13.84 -10.32 -0.54
N ASP A 31 -12.68 -10.70 -1.10
CA ASP A 31 -11.78 -11.67 -0.50
C ASP A 31 -10.66 -11.03 0.33
N LEU A 32 -10.63 -9.69 0.46
CA LEU A 32 -9.49 -8.99 1.06
C LEU A 32 -9.14 -9.52 2.44
N LYS A 33 -10.14 -9.65 3.31
CA LYS A 33 -9.88 -10.01 4.72
C LYS A 33 -9.49 -11.48 4.90
N GLN A 34 -9.58 -12.29 3.85
CA GLN A 34 -9.17 -13.69 3.85
C GLN A 34 -7.83 -13.90 3.16
N ARG A 35 -7.22 -12.86 2.60
CA ARG A 35 -5.93 -13.00 1.92
C ARG A 35 -4.84 -13.35 2.91
N LYS A 36 -3.93 -14.21 2.48
CA LYS A 36 -2.75 -14.56 3.27
C LYS A 36 -1.70 -13.46 3.11
N LEU A 37 -1.14 -13.03 4.23
CA LEU A 37 -0.09 -12.03 4.25
C LEU A 37 1.25 -12.71 4.52
N PRO A 38 2.33 -12.24 3.88
CA PRO A 38 3.65 -12.83 4.10
C PRO A 38 4.18 -12.48 5.49
N ALA A 39 4.99 -13.38 6.05
CA ALA A 39 5.66 -13.13 7.32
C ALA A 39 6.76 -12.10 7.12
N GLN A 40 6.96 -11.25 8.12
CA GLN A 40 8.00 -10.22 8.15
C GLN A 40 8.96 -10.49 9.29
N SER A 41 10.20 -9.97 9.19
CA SER A 41 11.18 -10.10 10.27
C SER A 41 10.76 -9.36 11.54
N ALA A 42 10.05 -8.24 11.42
CA ALA A 42 9.44 -7.58 12.56
C ALA A 42 8.12 -8.29 12.93
N GLY A 43 7.76 -8.21 14.22
CA GLY A 43 6.50 -8.76 14.68
C GLY A 43 5.34 -7.85 14.27
N VAL A 44 4.70 -8.16 13.14
CA VAL A 44 3.54 -7.44 12.64
C VAL A 44 2.33 -8.37 12.66
N ASP A 45 1.26 -7.93 13.31
CA ASP A 45 0.01 -8.69 13.28
C ASP A 45 -0.77 -8.31 12.01
N GLY A 46 -0.37 -8.92 10.89
CA GLY A 46 -1.00 -8.69 9.59
C GLY A 46 -2.48 -9.00 9.58
N PRO A 47 -2.91 -10.17 10.09
CA PRO A 47 -4.33 -10.48 10.13
C PRO A 47 -5.17 -9.45 10.88
N ALA A 48 -4.66 -8.89 11.99
CA ALA A 48 -5.39 -7.86 12.73
C ALA A 48 -5.51 -6.57 11.91
N LEU A 49 -4.44 -6.17 11.21
CA LEU A 49 -4.50 -5.01 10.31
C LEU A 49 -5.52 -5.24 9.19
N LEU A 50 -5.48 -6.41 8.60
CA LEU A 50 -6.37 -6.74 7.49
C LEU A 50 -7.83 -6.79 7.94
N ALA A 51 -8.09 -7.30 9.14
CA ALA A 51 -9.45 -7.36 9.70
C ALA A 51 -10.05 -5.97 9.91
N ARG A 52 -9.21 -4.96 10.15
CA ARG A 52 -9.63 -3.57 10.37
C ARG A 52 -9.61 -2.72 9.10
N ALA A 53 -9.32 -3.33 7.95
CA ALA A 53 -9.27 -2.59 6.69
C ALA A 53 -10.60 -1.91 6.40
N GLU A 54 -10.53 -0.64 6.06
CA GLU A 54 -11.71 0.15 5.69
C GLU A 54 -11.33 1.10 4.57
N LEU A 55 -12.33 1.66 3.92
CA LEU A 55 -12.10 2.67 2.89
C LEU A 55 -11.89 4.03 3.54
N PRO A 56 -11.12 4.94 2.90
CA PRO A 56 -10.97 6.29 3.41
C PRO A 56 -12.33 7.00 3.40
N ARG A 57 -12.51 7.94 4.33
CA ARG A 57 -13.74 8.73 4.43
C ARG A 57 -13.70 9.97 3.56
N ARG A 58 -12.50 10.46 3.26
CA ARG A 58 -12.34 11.66 2.42
C ARG A 58 -12.52 11.30 0.95
N ALA A 59 -12.94 12.29 0.16
CA ALA A 59 -13.34 12.06 -1.23
C ALA A 59 -12.20 12.23 -2.25
N ASP A 60 -10.97 12.47 -1.81
CA ASP A 60 -9.84 12.63 -2.71
C ASP A 60 -9.70 11.43 -3.63
N LYS A 61 -9.53 11.69 -4.92
CA LYS A 61 -9.30 10.63 -5.92
C LYS A 61 -7.83 10.35 -6.14
N ARG A 62 -6.95 11.25 -5.75
CA ARG A 62 -5.51 11.07 -5.86
C ARG A 62 -4.89 11.05 -4.47
N TRP A 63 -4.12 10.00 -4.21
CA TRP A 63 -3.44 9.81 -2.94
C TRP A 63 -1.94 9.68 -3.18
N ARG A 64 -1.16 10.30 -2.31
CA ARG A 64 0.26 9.99 -2.22
C ARG A 64 0.42 8.75 -1.36
N VAL A 65 1.17 7.77 -1.87
CA VAL A 65 1.45 6.54 -1.14
C VAL A 65 2.95 6.47 -0.88
N GLU A 66 3.33 6.39 0.40
CA GLU A 66 4.70 6.12 0.80
C GLU A 66 4.88 4.62 0.93
N LEU A 67 5.88 4.07 0.23
CA LEU A 67 6.20 2.66 0.27
C LEU A 67 7.34 2.42 1.27
N ALA A 68 8.51 1.97 0.82
CA ALA A 68 9.61 1.65 1.72
C ALA A 68 10.94 2.10 1.11
N PRO A 69 12.01 2.13 1.91
CA PRO A 69 13.35 2.35 1.36
C PRO A 69 13.68 1.30 0.29
N LEU A 70 14.51 1.68 -0.68
CA LEU A 70 14.80 0.79 -1.81
C LEU A 70 15.44 -0.53 -1.38
N THR A 71 16.26 -0.51 -0.31
CA THR A 71 16.84 -1.75 0.22
C THR A 71 15.78 -2.74 0.67
N ARG A 72 14.70 -2.24 1.28
CA ARG A 72 13.59 -3.11 1.69
C ARG A 72 12.78 -3.57 0.49
N MET A 73 12.54 -2.67 -0.48
CA MET A 73 11.86 -3.06 -1.71
C MET A 73 12.64 -4.18 -2.43
N GLN A 74 13.97 -4.09 -2.44
CA GLN A 74 14.83 -5.12 -3.03
C GLN A 74 14.77 -6.43 -2.23
N ALA A 75 14.75 -6.35 -0.89
CA ALA A 75 14.65 -7.54 -0.05
C ALA A 75 13.39 -8.35 -0.35
N TRP A 76 12.30 -7.67 -0.68
CA TRP A 76 11.05 -8.30 -1.08
C TRP A 76 10.99 -8.62 -2.58
N GLN A 77 12.00 -8.25 -3.35
CA GLN A 77 12.06 -8.45 -4.80
C GLN A 77 10.88 -7.78 -5.51
N VAL A 78 10.51 -6.59 -5.04
CA VAL A 78 9.43 -5.83 -5.66
C VAL A 78 9.92 -5.28 -6.99
N ALA A 79 9.25 -5.63 -8.08
CA ALA A 79 9.52 -5.02 -9.37
C ALA A 79 9.15 -3.54 -9.33
N GLU A 80 9.98 -2.69 -9.94
CA GLU A 80 9.72 -1.26 -9.95
C GLU A 80 8.33 -0.98 -10.53
N ILE A 81 7.51 -0.28 -9.74
CA ILE A 81 6.18 0.13 -10.19
C ILE A 81 6.34 1.29 -11.17
N LYS A 82 5.58 1.26 -12.23
CA LYS A 82 5.62 2.28 -13.28
C LYS A 82 4.27 2.95 -13.43
N PRO A 83 4.23 4.19 -13.94
CA PRO A 83 2.95 4.83 -14.24
C PRO A 83 2.07 3.92 -15.10
N GLY A 84 0.81 3.81 -14.73
CA GLY A 84 -0.16 2.93 -15.37
C GLY A 84 -0.35 1.59 -14.68
N ASP A 85 0.57 1.17 -13.81
CA ASP A 85 0.44 -0.09 -13.08
C ASP A 85 -0.70 -0.02 -12.07
N SER A 86 -1.43 -1.13 -11.97
CA SER A 86 -2.48 -1.29 -10.97
C SER A 86 -1.90 -1.89 -9.69
N LEU A 87 -2.36 -1.40 -8.55
CA LEU A 87 -1.92 -1.92 -7.24
C LEU A 87 -2.94 -1.63 -6.16
N GLY A 88 -2.82 -2.34 -5.06
CA GLY A 88 -3.56 -2.06 -3.84
C GLY A 88 -2.61 -1.87 -2.67
N VAL A 89 -3.00 -1.09 -1.70
CA VAL A 89 -2.22 -0.84 -0.50
C VAL A 89 -3.10 -0.84 0.73
N LEU A 90 -2.58 -1.42 1.79
CA LEU A 90 -3.15 -1.36 3.12
C LEU A 90 -2.17 -0.62 4.01
N GLY A 91 -2.63 0.40 4.72
CA GLY A 91 -1.75 1.20 5.54
C GLY A 91 -2.49 2.20 6.39
N PHE A 92 -1.76 3.23 6.82
CA PHE A 92 -2.30 4.25 7.70
C PHE A 92 -2.19 5.63 7.06
N SER A 93 -3.24 6.43 7.24
CA SER A 93 -3.23 7.84 6.86
C SER A 93 -3.01 8.70 8.11
N PHE A 94 -3.04 10.01 7.95
CA PHE A 94 -3.00 10.91 9.08
C PHE A 94 -4.24 10.73 9.94
N GLU A 95 -4.10 11.05 11.23
CA GLU A 95 -5.20 10.98 12.18
C GLU A 95 -6.41 11.78 11.65
N ALA A 96 -7.58 11.16 11.68
CA ALA A 96 -8.82 11.73 11.14
C ALA A 96 -8.68 12.16 9.67
N GLU A 97 -7.73 11.58 8.94
CA GLU A 97 -7.45 11.87 7.53
C GLU A 97 -7.23 13.37 7.26
N LYS A 98 -6.64 14.08 8.22
CA LYS A 98 -6.35 15.51 8.06
C LYS A 98 -5.11 15.72 7.18
N GLY A 99 -5.04 16.92 6.58
CA GLY A 99 -3.90 17.30 5.74
C GLY A 99 -3.95 16.69 4.35
N GLU A 100 -2.79 16.33 3.82
CA GLU A 100 -2.68 15.74 2.50
C GLU A 100 -3.31 14.35 2.45
N ALA A 101 -3.83 13.97 1.29
CA ALA A 101 -4.28 12.61 1.04
C ALA A 101 -3.02 11.73 0.89
N LEU A 102 -2.51 11.26 2.00
CA LEU A 102 -1.27 10.48 2.08
C LEU A 102 -1.52 9.21 2.88
N LEU A 103 -1.04 8.09 2.36
CA LEU A 103 -1.09 6.80 3.04
C LEU A 103 0.30 6.22 3.12
N ARG A 104 0.70 5.79 4.33
CA ARG A 104 1.94 5.05 4.53
C ARG A 104 1.61 3.56 4.47
N ALA A 105 2.14 2.89 3.45
CA ALA A 105 1.79 1.50 3.17
C ALA A 105 2.45 0.54 4.17
N GLU A 106 1.65 -0.35 4.73
CA GLU A 106 2.12 -1.50 5.52
C GLU A 106 2.23 -2.74 4.64
N TYR A 107 1.30 -2.90 3.71
CA TYR A 107 1.30 -3.99 2.74
C TYR A 107 1.01 -3.47 1.34
N LEU A 108 1.74 -4.00 0.38
CA LEU A 108 1.59 -3.67 -1.04
C LEU A 108 1.11 -4.91 -1.78
N PHE A 109 0.07 -4.75 -2.58
CA PHE A 109 -0.56 -5.82 -3.36
C PHE A 109 -0.40 -5.51 -4.84
N VAL A 110 0.32 -6.37 -5.56
CA VAL A 110 0.53 -6.21 -7.01
C VAL A 110 0.23 -7.56 -7.67
N GLY A 111 -0.87 -7.61 -8.42
CA GLY A 111 -1.32 -8.88 -8.98
C GLY A 111 -1.66 -9.86 -7.88
N ASP A 112 -1.06 -11.04 -7.94
CA ASP A 112 -1.23 -12.08 -6.91
C ASP A 112 -0.16 -12.03 -5.82
N LYS A 113 0.73 -11.02 -5.85
CA LYS A 113 1.83 -10.90 -4.90
C LYS A 113 1.50 -9.90 -3.82
N VAL A 114 1.97 -10.19 -2.60
CA VAL A 114 1.81 -9.32 -1.44
C VAL A 114 3.18 -9.13 -0.78
N TYR A 115 3.48 -7.90 -0.43
CA TYR A 115 4.74 -7.53 0.20
C TYR A 115 4.48 -6.80 1.50
N GLY A 116 5.23 -7.13 2.56
CA GLY A 116 5.14 -6.44 3.85
C GLY A 116 6.22 -5.39 3.95
N LEU A 117 5.83 -4.13 4.07
CA LEU A 117 6.76 -3.02 3.91
C LEU A 117 7.32 -2.47 5.22
N ARG A 118 6.90 -3.00 6.37
CA ARG A 118 7.44 -2.56 7.66
C ARG A 118 8.84 -3.09 7.91
N SER A 119 9.14 -4.29 7.40
CA SER A 119 10.45 -4.92 7.57
C SER A 119 10.74 -5.84 6.39
N SER A 120 11.90 -6.48 6.39
CA SER A 120 12.26 -7.45 5.35
C SER A 120 11.50 -8.76 5.54
N PRO A 121 11.51 -9.64 4.53
CA PRO A 121 10.89 -10.97 4.67
C PRO A 121 11.51 -11.74 5.83
N ALA A 122 10.68 -12.50 6.51
CA ALA A 122 11.14 -13.37 7.58
C ALA A 122 12.02 -14.51 7.05
#